data_eccfa0157fe9fc559b00e91bb388fdf1
#
_entry.id   eccfa0157fe9fc559b00e91bb388fdf1
#
_cell.length_a   1.000
_cell.length_b   1.000
_cell.length_c   1.000
_cell.angle_alpha   90.00
_cell.angle_beta   90.00
_cell.angle_gamma   90.00
#
_symmetry.space_group_name_H-M   'P 1'
#
loop_
_entity.id
_entity.type
_entity.pdbx_description
1 polymer ?
#
loop_
_entity_poly.entity_id
_entity_poly.type
_entity_poly.pdbx_seq_one_letter_code
_entity_poly.pdbx_strand_id
1 'polypeptide(L)'
;MAFREDKCLLIVIESIVWVMKVCGKANPHHPIFINIRGNNHFIPFTHKVSSDMKDLKSYSLLPHNTFGIDAKCRRFVEYNTVEEAQDVVRSLKDDDYPLLILGGGSNLLLTGDYAGTVLHSGISFIEDLGNERVRCGSGYVWDDFVDYCVRHNLYGAENLSIIPGECGASAVQNIGAYGAEAKDLIEEVEAVEIATGKVCHFANADCEYSYRQSKFKHEWRDKFLITSVTYKLSKTYEPRLDYGNIRAALAERGIDNPTATELRQVITDIRNAKLPDPKRIGNAGSFFMNPIVSKDKYLELAAQYEGMPHYTIDDDHEKIPAGWMIDQCGWRGKALGNAGVYEKQALVLVNLGGATGSDVVHLCETIQHDVKEKFGIEIHPEVNVR
;
A
#
# COMPACT_ATOMS: atom_id res chain seq x y z
N MET A 1 20.39 -39.15 17.96
CA MET A 1 21.33 -38.04 18.24
C MET A 1 21.45 -37.21 16.99
N ALA A 2 20.73 -36.10 16.90
CA ALA A 2 20.77 -35.23 15.75
C ALA A 2 21.72 -34.05 16.07
N PHE A 3 22.81 -33.96 15.33
CA PHE A 3 23.73 -32.81 15.41
C PHE A 3 23.07 -31.57 14.84
N ARG A 4 22.90 -30.54 15.67
CA ARG A 4 22.59 -29.17 15.21
C ARG A 4 23.88 -28.55 14.71
N GLU A 5 23.97 -28.29 13.41
CA GLU A 5 25.04 -27.45 12.84
C GLU A 5 24.85 -26.00 13.23
N ASP A 6 25.60 -25.54 14.22
CA ASP A 6 25.78 -24.12 14.51
C ASP A 6 26.75 -23.54 13.47
N LYS A 7 26.29 -22.67 12.59
CA LYS A 7 27.16 -21.96 11.63
C LYS A 7 27.89 -20.85 12.35
N CYS A 8 29.21 -20.91 12.40
CA CYS A 8 30.09 -19.82 12.83
C CYS A 8 30.58 -19.03 11.59
N LEU A 9 30.41 -17.71 11.59
CA LEU A 9 30.98 -16.82 10.59
C LEU A 9 32.23 -16.17 11.19
N LEU A 10 33.36 -16.30 10.51
CA LEU A 10 34.65 -15.70 10.91
C LEU A 10 34.81 -14.40 10.11
N ILE A 11 34.89 -13.25 10.83
CA ILE A 11 35.18 -11.96 10.18
C ILE A 11 36.51 -11.47 10.72
N VAL A 12 37.46 -11.22 9.80
CA VAL A 12 38.77 -10.67 10.11
C VAL A 12 38.81 -9.21 9.65
N ILE A 13 38.94 -8.28 10.59
CA ILE A 13 39.20 -6.87 10.30
C ILE A 13 40.49 -6.49 11.00
N GLU A 14 41.50 -6.09 10.23
CA GLU A 14 42.81 -5.61 10.66
C GLU A 14 43.17 -5.91 12.14
N SER A 15 43.77 -7.08 12.37
CA SER A 15 44.36 -7.50 13.68
C SER A 15 43.40 -7.94 14.78
N ILE A 16 42.07 -8.05 14.55
CA ILE A 16 41.13 -8.54 15.55
C ILE A 16 40.29 -9.68 14.95
N VAL A 17 40.35 -10.88 15.53
CA VAL A 17 39.53 -12.03 15.15
C VAL A 17 38.28 -12.04 16.02
N TRP A 18 37.10 -12.02 15.39
CA TRP A 18 35.82 -12.14 16.06
C TRP A 18 35.12 -13.44 15.67
N VAL A 19 34.65 -14.18 16.64
CA VAL A 19 33.82 -15.37 16.42
C VAL A 19 32.37 -15.02 16.73
N MET A 20 31.53 -15.03 15.72
CA MET A 20 30.08 -14.83 15.89
C MET A 20 29.38 -16.18 15.94
N LYS A 21 28.58 -16.41 16.95
CA LYS A 21 27.65 -17.52 17.03
C LYS A 21 26.27 -17.03 16.59
N VAL A 22 25.80 -17.49 15.45
CA VAL A 22 24.47 -17.15 14.94
C VAL A 22 23.50 -18.24 15.41
N CYS A 23 22.61 -17.92 16.35
CA CYS A 23 21.54 -18.80 16.78
C CYS A 23 20.26 -18.50 16.02
N GLY A 24 19.80 -19.43 15.19
CA GLY A 24 18.52 -19.34 14.48
C GLY A 24 18.63 -19.03 12.99
N LYS A 25 17.55 -19.26 12.25
CA LYS A 25 17.43 -18.88 10.83
C LYS A 25 17.49 -17.37 10.71
N ALA A 26 18.50 -16.85 10.04
CA ALA A 26 18.63 -15.40 9.78
C ALA A 26 17.44 -14.92 8.97
N ASN A 27 16.62 -14.05 9.56
CA ASN A 27 15.67 -13.24 8.83
C ASN A 27 16.42 -11.97 8.44
N PRO A 28 16.51 -11.57 7.16
CA PRO A 28 17.28 -10.42 6.71
C PRO A 28 16.80 -9.07 7.28
N HIS A 29 15.68 -9.04 7.97
CA HIS A 29 15.07 -7.83 8.54
C HIS A 29 15.14 -7.73 10.07
N HIS A 30 15.90 -8.62 10.75
CA HIS A 30 16.08 -8.52 12.21
C HIS A 30 17.48 -8.06 12.59
N PRO A 31 17.61 -7.11 13.55
CA PRO A 31 18.91 -6.69 14.08
C PRO A 31 19.64 -7.86 14.74
N ILE A 32 20.91 -8.02 14.38
CA ILE A 32 21.77 -9.05 14.99
C ILE A 32 22.28 -8.52 16.34
N PHE A 33 21.99 -9.24 17.41
CA PHE A 33 22.53 -8.92 18.74
C PHE A 33 23.97 -9.43 18.87
N ILE A 34 24.91 -8.54 19.15
CA ILE A 34 26.30 -8.88 19.40
C ILE A 34 26.58 -8.72 20.91
N ASN A 35 26.88 -9.80 21.57
CA ASN A 35 27.27 -9.77 22.97
C ASN A 35 28.82 -9.74 23.06
N ILE A 36 29.36 -8.60 23.51
CA ILE A 36 30.80 -8.41 23.68
C ILE A 36 31.12 -8.37 25.19
N ARG A 37 31.64 -9.46 25.73
CA ARG A 37 32.17 -9.54 27.09
C ARG A 37 31.27 -8.93 28.17
N GLY A 38 30.00 -9.30 28.22
CA GLY A 38 29.13 -8.95 29.37
C GLY A 38 28.61 -7.50 29.42
N ASN A 39 28.95 -6.64 28.49
CA ASN A 39 28.33 -5.34 28.34
C ASN A 39 27.46 -5.30 27.09
N ASN A 40 26.15 -5.10 27.27
CA ASN A 40 25.21 -4.90 26.18
C ASN A 40 25.43 -3.52 25.53
N HIS A 41 26.34 -3.44 24.60
CA HIS A 41 26.44 -2.26 23.74
C HIS A 41 25.56 -2.44 22.51
N PHE A 42 24.61 -1.54 22.33
CA PHE A 42 23.82 -1.40 21.13
C PHE A 42 24.72 -0.80 20.05
N ILE A 43 25.18 -1.60 19.11
CA ILE A 43 25.73 -1.10 17.84
C ILE A 43 24.61 -1.34 16.84
N PRO A 44 23.94 -0.30 16.31
CA PRO A 44 23.02 -0.49 15.20
C PRO A 44 23.86 -0.91 13.99
N PHE A 45 23.88 -2.21 13.70
CA PHE A 45 24.45 -2.72 12.47
C PHE A 45 23.41 -2.46 11.37
N THR A 46 23.47 -1.27 10.79
CA THR A 46 22.78 -1.02 9.53
C THR A 46 23.49 -1.84 8.47
N HIS A 47 23.00 -3.05 8.20
CA HIS A 47 23.35 -3.72 6.98
C HIS A 47 22.84 -2.83 5.84
N LYS A 48 23.72 -2.00 5.28
CA LYS A 48 23.57 -1.51 3.93
C LYS A 48 23.73 -2.75 3.04
N VAL A 49 22.67 -3.50 2.82
CA VAL A 49 22.61 -4.38 1.67
C VAL A 49 22.54 -3.44 0.49
N SER A 50 23.71 -3.10 -0.05
CA SER A 50 23.82 -2.49 -1.36
C SER A 50 23.38 -3.58 -2.33
N SER A 51 22.07 -3.69 -2.60
CA SER A 51 21.62 -4.31 -3.82
C SER A 51 21.98 -3.33 -4.92
N ASP A 52 22.81 -3.73 -5.87
CA ASP A 52 23.10 -2.90 -7.03
C ASP A 52 21.76 -2.58 -7.74
N MET A 53 21.66 -1.35 -8.27
CA MET A 53 20.55 -0.93 -9.13
C MET A 53 20.26 -2.01 -10.18
N LYS A 54 18.99 -2.39 -10.33
CA LYS A 54 18.58 -3.33 -11.38
C LYS A 54 18.16 -2.56 -12.62
N ASP A 55 18.63 -2.97 -13.78
CA ASP A 55 18.23 -2.47 -15.09
C ASP A 55 18.06 -3.66 -16.04
N LEU A 56 16.82 -4.08 -16.22
CA LEU A 56 16.47 -5.34 -16.87
C LEU A 56 15.55 -5.09 -18.08
N LYS A 57 15.80 -5.79 -19.19
CA LYS A 57 14.97 -5.76 -20.39
C LYS A 57 14.00 -6.93 -20.43
N SER A 58 12.83 -6.71 -21.02
CA SER A 58 11.77 -7.74 -21.17
C SER A 58 11.45 -8.46 -19.85
N TYR A 59 11.30 -7.67 -18.78
CA TYR A 59 11.14 -8.17 -17.42
C TYR A 59 9.67 -8.50 -17.12
N SER A 60 9.42 -9.63 -16.45
CA SER A 60 8.07 -9.98 -15.99
C SER A 60 7.66 -9.14 -14.78
N LEU A 61 6.48 -8.54 -14.87
CA LEU A 61 5.86 -7.78 -13.79
C LEU A 61 5.00 -8.64 -12.86
N LEU A 62 4.97 -9.96 -13.06
CA LEU A 62 4.22 -10.88 -12.20
C LEU A 62 4.59 -10.75 -10.71
N PRO A 63 5.87 -10.57 -10.31
CA PRO A 63 6.22 -10.33 -8.91
C PRO A 63 5.83 -8.94 -8.38
N HIS A 64 5.46 -8.02 -9.26
CA HIS A 64 5.22 -6.61 -8.98
C HIS A 64 3.77 -6.16 -9.22
N ASN A 65 2.82 -7.09 -9.21
CA ASN A 65 1.39 -6.78 -9.18
C ASN A 65 0.62 -7.82 -8.38
N THR A 66 -0.24 -7.34 -7.49
CA THR A 66 -1.01 -8.21 -6.60
C THR A 66 -2.21 -8.90 -7.27
N PHE A 67 -2.58 -8.46 -8.48
CA PHE A 67 -3.58 -9.16 -9.30
C PHE A 67 -3.07 -10.48 -9.88
N GLY A 68 -1.74 -10.68 -9.89
CA GLY A 68 -1.13 -11.89 -10.44
C GLY A 68 -1.27 -11.99 -11.96
N ILE A 69 -1.28 -10.85 -12.66
CA ILE A 69 -1.29 -10.80 -14.12
C ILE A 69 0.13 -11.00 -14.64
N ASP A 70 0.32 -12.01 -15.48
CA ASP A 70 1.61 -12.25 -16.15
C ASP A 70 1.74 -11.34 -17.37
N ALA A 71 2.37 -10.21 -17.15
CA ALA A 71 2.69 -9.22 -18.17
C ALA A 71 4.17 -8.83 -18.06
N LYS A 72 4.78 -8.43 -19.17
CA LYS A 72 6.18 -7.97 -19.22
C LYS A 72 6.24 -6.48 -19.47
N CYS A 73 7.33 -5.85 -19.00
CA CYS A 73 7.68 -4.51 -19.45
C CYS A 73 8.91 -4.55 -20.37
N ARG A 74 9.05 -3.53 -21.21
CA ARG A 74 10.22 -3.39 -22.07
C ARG A 74 11.50 -3.24 -21.27
N ARG A 75 11.49 -2.40 -20.22
CA ARG A 75 12.60 -2.14 -19.30
C ARG A 75 12.08 -2.01 -17.88
N PHE A 76 12.75 -2.61 -16.92
CA PHE A 76 12.49 -2.49 -15.50
C PHE A 76 13.73 -1.95 -14.80
N VAL A 77 13.58 -0.85 -14.08
CA VAL A 77 14.67 -0.24 -13.32
C VAL A 77 14.27 -0.17 -11.85
N GLU A 78 15.07 -0.77 -10.97
CA GLU A 78 14.94 -0.65 -9.51
C GLU A 78 16.14 0.11 -8.96
N TYR A 79 15.89 1.25 -8.34
CA TYR A 79 16.90 2.10 -7.71
C TYR A 79 16.77 2.05 -6.19
N ASN A 80 17.90 2.05 -5.47
CA ASN A 80 17.98 1.82 -4.04
C ASN A 80 18.46 3.02 -3.24
N THR A 81 18.87 4.09 -3.92
CA THR A 81 19.28 5.36 -3.30
C THR A 81 18.73 6.56 -4.07
N VAL A 82 18.77 7.73 -3.45
CA VAL A 82 18.39 9.00 -4.10
C VAL A 82 19.32 9.29 -5.28
N GLU A 83 20.61 9.03 -5.12
CA GLU A 83 21.63 9.22 -6.17
C GLU A 83 21.34 8.31 -7.37
N GLU A 84 21.02 7.02 -7.13
CA GLU A 84 20.61 6.11 -8.20
C GLU A 84 19.33 6.58 -8.90
N ALA A 85 18.33 7.07 -8.16
CA ALA A 85 17.12 7.67 -8.74
C ALA A 85 17.46 8.87 -9.65
N GLN A 86 18.39 9.74 -9.21
CA GLN A 86 18.86 10.87 -10.01
C GLN A 86 19.61 10.40 -11.28
N ASP A 87 20.45 9.36 -11.17
CA ASP A 87 21.19 8.82 -12.32
C ASP A 87 20.24 8.14 -13.31
N VAL A 88 19.22 7.42 -12.82
CA VAL A 88 18.17 6.84 -13.65
C VAL A 88 17.48 7.94 -14.47
N VAL A 89 16.98 9.00 -13.84
CA VAL A 89 16.23 10.05 -14.56
C VAL A 89 17.12 10.80 -15.55
N ARG A 90 18.41 11.03 -15.24
CA ARG A 90 19.38 11.64 -16.17
C ARG A 90 19.69 10.75 -17.37
N SER A 91 19.56 9.45 -17.23
CA SER A 91 19.82 8.46 -18.29
C SER A 91 18.63 8.22 -19.22
N LEU A 92 17.42 8.66 -18.84
CA LEU A 92 16.21 8.46 -19.64
C LEU A 92 16.32 9.14 -21.01
N LYS A 93 15.84 8.43 -22.04
CA LYS A 93 15.77 8.88 -23.43
C LYS A 93 14.33 8.76 -23.93
N ASP A 94 14.05 9.33 -25.08
CA ASP A 94 12.71 9.27 -25.69
C ASP A 94 12.21 7.83 -25.85
N ASP A 95 13.09 6.89 -26.15
CA ASP A 95 12.76 5.47 -26.28
C ASP A 95 12.38 4.80 -24.95
N ASP A 96 12.68 5.42 -23.80
CA ASP A 96 12.32 4.85 -22.50
C ASP A 96 10.84 5.06 -22.15
N TYR A 97 10.18 5.99 -22.85
CA TYR A 97 8.76 6.28 -22.61
C TYR A 97 7.83 5.28 -23.28
N PRO A 98 6.59 5.09 -22.79
CA PRO A 98 6.05 5.72 -21.58
C PRO A 98 6.67 5.18 -20.28
N LEU A 99 6.65 5.99 -19.23
CA LEU A 99 7.10 5.59 -17.89
C LEU A 99 5.93 5.08 -17.04
N LEU A 100 6.19 4.08 -16.21
CA LEU A 100 5.30 3.64 -15.14
C LEU A 100 6.08 3.67 -13.82
N ILE A 101 5.72 4.58 -12.93
CA ILE A 101 6.26 4.62 -11.57
C ILE A 101 5.46 3.62 -10.75
N LEU A 102 6.12 2.58 -10.27
CA LEU A 102 5.51 1.44 -9.62
C LEU A 102 6.01 1.31 -8.17
N GLY A 103 5.08 1.26 -7.22
CA GLY A 103 5.33 0.77 -5.86
C GLY A 103 5.07 -0.73 -5.77
N GLY A 104 4.53 -1.21 -4.67
CA GLY A 104 4.23 -2.64 -4.45
C GLY A 104 3.17 -3.26 -5.36
N GLY A 105 2.66 -2.53 -6.37
CA GLY A 105 1.70 -3.03 -7.37
C GLY A 105 0.36 -3.46 -6.81
N SER A 106 0.00 -2.98 -5.62
CA SER A 106 -1.24 -3.37 -4.93
C SER A 106 -2.49 -2.60 -5.38
N ASN A 107 -2.31 -1.60 -6.27
CA ASN A 107 -3.39 -0.82 -6.86
C ASN A 107 -3.19 -0.66 -8.37
N LEU A 108 -2.85 -1.76 -9.04
CA LEU A 108 -2.53 -1.82 -10.47
C LEU A 108 -3.22 -3.01 -11.13
N LEU A 109 -3.82 -2.77 -12.29
CA LEU A 109 -4.25 -3.79 -13.24
C LEU A 109 -3.50 -3.60 -14.55
N LEU A 110 -2.69 -4.57 -14.93
CA LEU A 110 -2.02 -4.62 -16.23
C LEU A 110 -2.95 -5.28 -17.26
N THR A 111 -3.22 -4.61 -18.38
CA THR A 111 -4.10 -5.14 -19.44
C THR A 111 -3.35 -5.96 -20.48
N GLY A 112 -2.03 -5.87 -20.47
CA GLY A 112 -1.11 -6.58 -21.36
C GLY A 112 0.33 -6.20 -21.04
N ASP A 113 1.25 -6.54 -21.95
CA ASP A 113 2.65 -6.15 -21.83
C ASP A 113 2.79 -4.63 -21.87
N TYR A 114 3.61 -4.09 -20.98
CA TYR A 114 3.88 -2.66 -20.90
C TYR A 114 5.04 -2.27 -21.83
N ALA A 115 4.74 -1.54 -22.88
CA ALA A 115 5.71 -1.19 -23.92
C ALA A 115 6.77 -0.15 -23.49
N GLY A 116 6.74 0.32 -22.25
CA GLY A 116 7.61 1.35 -21.71
C GLY A 116 8.58 0.87 -20.64
N THR A 117 9.09 1.82 -19.85
CA THR A 117 9.99 1.59 -18.72
C THR A 117 9.20 1.67 -17.42
N VAL A 118 9.38 0.67 -16.57
CA VAL A 118 8.89 0.64 -15.19
C VAL A 118 10.01 1.10 -14.27
N LEU A 119 9.73 2.11 -13.44
CA LEU A 119 10.62 2.64 -12.42
C LEU A 119 10.09 2.23 -11.03
N HIS A 120 10.87 1.45 -10.30
CA HIS A 120 10.52 0.94 -8.98
C HIS A 120 11.53 1.41 -7.94
N SER A 121 11.03 1.89 -6.80
CA SER A 121 11.90 2.29 -5.70
C SER A 121 12.21 1.10 -4.79
N GLY A 122 13.47 0.71 -4.70
CA GLY A 122 14.00 -0.19 -3.69
C GLY A 122 14.53 0.56 -2.45
N ILE A 123 14.32 1.89 -2.35
CA ILE A 123 14.77 2.68 -1.19
C ILE A 123 13.98 2.23 0.03
N SER A 124 14.60 1.40 0.86
CA SER A 124 13.95 0.75 2.00
C SER A 124 14.73 1.02 3.28
N PHE A 125 14.26 1.95 4.07
CA PHE A 125 14.78 2.28 5.40
C PHE A 125 13.67 2.85 6.28
N ILE A 126 13.89 2.84 7.60
CA ILE A 126 13.08 3.54 8.59
C ILE A 126 14.02 4.26 9.55
N GLU A 127 13.74 5.54 9.82
CA GLU A 127 14.58 6.41 10.63
C GLU A 127 13.70 7.22 11.60
N ASP A 128 13.99 7.10 12.89
CA ASP A 128 13.39 7.95 13.93
C ASP A 128 14.15 9.29 13.97
N LEU A 129 13.50 10.36 13.55
CA LEU A 129 14.04 11.71 13.57
C LEU A 129 13.87 12.41 14.92
N GLY A 130 13.29 11.74 15.91
CA GLY A 130 12.87 12.34 17.16
C GLY A 130 11.64 13.23 17.03
N ASN A 131 11.15 13.75 18.17
CA ASN A 131 9.98 14.63 18.20
C ASN A 131 8.76 14.03 17.45
N GLU A 132 8.52 12.72 17.61
CA GLU A 132 7.39 12.00 17.02
C GLU A 132 7.43 11.95 15.48
N ARG A 133 8.58 12.12 14.87
CA ARG A 133 8.77 12.08 13.40
C ARG A 133 9.53 10.84 12.99
N VAL A 134 8.98 10.14 12.01
CA VAL A 134 9.60 8.95 11.41
C VAL A 134 9.69 9.15 9.92
N ARG A 135 10.89 8.98 9.34
CA ARG A 135 11.12 9.01 7.90
C ARG A 135 11.29 7.59 7.37
N CYS A 136 10.58 7.29 6.31
CA CYS A 136 10.66 6.00 5.63
C CYS A 136 11.05 6.16 4.17
N GLY A 137 11.91 5.28 3.69
CA GLY A 137 12.17 5.14 2.26
C GLY A 137 10.89 4.75 1.50
N SER A 138 10.77 5.21 0.26
CA SER A 138 9.54 5.04 -0.53
C SER A 138 9.21 3.57 -0.82
N GLY A 139 10.21 2.68 -0.91
CA GLY A 139 10.03 1.24 -1.06
C GLY A 139 9.90 0.47 0.26
N TYR A 140 9.82 1.16 1.41
CA TYR A 140 9.58 0.49 2.69
C TYR A 140 8.13 0.02 2.78
N VAL A 141 7.92 -1.23 3.21
CA VAL A 141 6.58 -1.83 3.30
C VAL A 141 5.72 -1.05 4.30
N TRP A 142 4.53 -0.62 3.86
CA TRP A 142 3.63 0.19 4.67
C TRP A 142 3.24 -0.47 6.00
N ASP A 143 2.91 -1.76 5.98
CA ASP A 143 2.46 -2.43 7.22
C ASP A 143 3.60 -2.66 8.22
N ASP A 144 4.85 -2.79 7.73
CA ASP A 144 6.04 -2.84 8.60
C ASP A 144 6.29 -1.48 9.27
N PHE A 145 5.99 -0.36 8.58
CA PHE A 145 6.00 0.98 9.19
C PHE A 145 4.94 1.10 10.29
N VAL A 146 3.71 0.64 10.05
CA VAL A 146 2.65 0.68 11.08
C VAL A 146 3.04 -0.18 12.29
N ASP A 147 3.58 -1.38 12.07
CA ASP A 147 4.05 -2.26 13.14
C ASP A 147 5.19 -1.61 13.96
N TYR A 148 6.15 -0.99 13.27
CA TYR A 148 7.22 -0.22 13.90
C TYR A 148 6.65 0.87 14.80
N CYS A 149 5.71 1.67 14.31
CA CYS A 149 5.10 2.76 15.06
C CYS A 149 4.42 2.25 16.35
N VAL A 150 3.59 1.21 16.25
CA VAL A 150 2.90 0.62 17.40
C VAL A 150 3.91 0.12 18.45
N ARG A 151 4.96 -0.59 18.02
CA ARG A 151 5.99 -1.13 18.93
C ARG A 151 6.83 -0.06 19.61
N HIS A 152 6.95 1.13 19.01
CA HIS A 152 7.74 2.25 19.55
C HIS A 152 6.87 3.30 20.26
N ASN A 153 5.58 3.00 20.51
CA ASN A 153 4.61 3.91 21.13
C ASN A 153 4.53 5.24 20.36
N LEU A 154 4.45 5.14 19.02
CA LEU A 154 4.20 6.21 18.08
C LEU A 154 2.82 5.96 17.45
N TYR A 155 1.83 6.76 17.81
CA TYR A 155 0.43 6.48 17.56
C TYR A 155 -0.14 7.30 16.40
N GLY A 156 -1.23 6.80 15.80
CA GLY A 156 -2.01 7.42 14.73
C GLY A 156 -2.12 6.60 13.45
N ALA A 157 -1.24 5.60 13.26
CA ALA A 157 -1.23 4.74 12.07
C ALA A 157 -2.03 3.44 12.22
N GLU A 158 -2.51 3.09 13.40
CA GLU A 158 -3.09 1.79 13.76
C GLU A 158 -4.26 1.38 12.85
N ASN A 159 -5.13 2.35 12.52
CA ASN A 159 -6.28 2.14 11.66
C ASN A 159 -5.90 1.81 10.21
N LEU A 160 -4.67 2.11 9.81
CA LEU A 160 -4.14 1.86 8.47
C LEU A 160 -3.35 0.54 8.37
N SER A 161 -3.53 -0.35 9.34
CA SER A 161 -2.88 -1.68 9.41
C SER A 161 -3.21 -2.55 8.22
N ILE A 162 -2.25 -3.35 7.80
CA ILE A 162 -2.29 -4.33 6.71
C ILE A 162 -2.85 -3.81 5.37
N ILE A 163 -2.73 -2.50 5.11
CA ILE A 163 -2.94 -1.97 3.76
C ILE A 163 -1.74 -2.42 2.93
N PRO A 164 -1.94 -3.17 1.83
CA PRO A 164 -0.83 -3.60 0.98
C PRO A 164 -0.19 -2.42 0.27
N GLY A 165 1.13 -2.47 0.09
CA GLY A 165 1.88 -1.45 -0.63
C GLY A 165 3.07 -0.91 0.15
N GLU A 166 3.57 0.23 -0.27
CA GLU A 166 4.81 0.86 0.19
C GLU A 166 4.56 2.30 0.64
N CYS A 167 5.47 2.81 1.47
CA CYS A 167 5.37 4.16 2.04
C CYS A 167 5.28 5.26 0.97
N GLY A 168 6.04 5.17 -0.13
CA GLY A 168 5.93 6.13 -1.24
C GLY A 168 4.55 6.13 -1.87
N ALA A 169 3.96 4.96 -2.09
CA ALA A 169 2.62 4.82 -2.64
C ALA A 169 1.54 5.36 -1.70
N SER A 170 1.76 5.34 -0.37
CA SER A 170 0.84 5.91 0.61
C SER A 170 0.61 7.40 0.38
N ALA A 171 1.68 8.14 0.03
CA ALA A 171 1.62 9.56 -0.28
C ALA A 171 0.96 9.85 -1.63
N VAL A 172 1.14 8.98 -2.64
CA VAL A 172 0.47 9.14 -3.94
C VAL A 172 -1.03 8.94 -3.82
N GLN A 173 -1.44 7.86 -3.16
CA GLN A 173 -2.84 7.43 -3.10
C GLN A 173 -3.65 8.09 -1.98
N ASN A 174 -3.00 8.76 -1.04
CA ASN A 174 -3.63 9.12 0.22
C ASN A 174 -4.40 7.92 0.78
N ILE A 175 -3.68 6.81 1.03
CA ILE A 175 -4.29 5.57 1.49
C ILE A 175 -5.10 5.81 2.76
N GLY A 176 -6.20 5.10 2.91
CA GLY A 176 -7.07 5.30 4.06
C GLY A 176 -7.94 4.09 4.35
N ALA A 177 -8.18 3.86 5.61
CA ALA A 177 -9.07 2.83 6.13
C ALA A 177 -9.57 3.22 7.53
N TYR A 178 -10.74 2.74 7.90
CA TYR A 178 -11.31 2.85 9.24
C TYR A 178 -11.26 4.27 9.84
N GLY A 179 -11.58 5.28 9.02
CA GLY A 179 -11.66 6.68 9.45
C GLY A 179 -10.32 7.41 9.58
N ALA A 180 -9.21 6.79 9.14
CA ALA A 180 -7.90 7.42 9.05
C ALA A 180 -7.41 7.49 7.60
N GLU A 181 -6.62 8.49 7.28
CA GLU A 181 -5.97 8.65 5.97
C GLU A 181 -4.48 8.96 6.17
N ALA A 182 -3.64 8.60 5.19
CA ALA A 182 -2.19 8.85 5.26
C ALA A 182 -1.86 10.34 5.41
N LYS A 183 -2.65 11.22 4.79
CA LYS A 183 -2.52 12.69 4.93
C LYS A 183 -2.56 13.19 6.37
N ASP A 184 -3.25 12.46 7.26
CA ASP A 184 -3.34 12.84 8.68
C ASP A 184 -1.98 12.71 9.38
N LEU A 185 -1.06 11.93 8.80
CA LEU A 185 0.26 11.61 9.35
C LEU A 185 1.40 12.21 8.53
N ILE A 186 1.25 12.37 7.20
CA ILE A 186 2.31 12.87 6.32
C ILE A 186 2.67 14.30 6.70
N GLU A 187 3.95 14.54 7.01
CA GLU A 187 4.52 15.87 7.24
C GLU A 187 5.19 16.39 5.96
N GLU A 188 6.02 15.55 5.31
CA GLU A 188 6.81 15.91 4.14
C GLU A 188 6.97 14.71 3.20
N VAL A 189 7.04 14.98 1.91
CA VAL A 189 7.41 14.03 0.85
C VAL A 189 8.66 14.53 0.16
N GLU A 190 9.72 13.69 0.12
CA GLU A 190 10.92 13.92 -0.67
C GLU A 190 10.82 13.16 -1.99
N ALA A 191 11.19 13.80 -3.10
CA ALA A 191 11.15 13.18 -4.41
C ALA A 191 12.22 13.74 -5.35
N VAL A 192 12.61 12.97 -6.37
CA VAL A 192 13.45 13.40 -7.48
C VAL A 192 12.54 13.82 -8.65
N GLU A 193 12.70 15.05 -9.12
CA GLU A 193 12.01 15.55 -10.31
C GLU A 193 12.58 14.87 -11.58
N ILE A 194 11.74 14.22 -12.37
CA ILE A 194 12.15 13.46 -13.54
C ILE A 194 12.76 14.37 -14.61
N ALA A 195 12.22 15.58 -14.79
CA ALA A 195 12.69 16.50 -15.82
C ALA A 195 14.09 17.05 -15.56
N THR A 196 14.50 17.19 -14.29
CA THR A 196 15.74 17.89 -13.92
C THR A 196 16.73 17.03 -13.12
N GLY A 197 16.28 15.93 -12.53
CA GLY A 197 17.03 15.13 -11.57
C GLY A 197 17.27 15.83 -10.23
N LYS A 198 16.56 16.93 -9.93
CA LYS A 198 16.69 17.63 -8.65
C LYS A 198 15.87 16.96 -7.58
N VAL A 199 16.39 16.96 -6.36
CA VAL A 199 15.62 16.59 -5.17
C VAL A 199 14.70 17.75 -4.81
N CYS A 200 13.42 17.43 -4.59
CA CYS A 200 12.36 18.35 -4.19
C CYS A 200 11.74 17.85 -2.89
N HIS A 201 11.29 18.80 -2.06
CA HIS A 201 10.58 18.53 -0.81
C HIS A 201 9.22 19.21 -0.87
N PHE A 202 8.17 18.46 -0.52
CA PHE A 202 6.79 18.91 -0.53
C PHE A 202 6.20 18.76 0.86
N ALA A 203 5.77 19.86 1.44
CA ALA A 203 5.00 19.79 2.68
C ALA A 203 3.62 19.16 2.41
N ASN A 204 2.98 18.65 3.45
CA ASN A 204 1.63 18.09 3.37
C ASN A 204 0.65 18.98 2.59
N ALA A 205 0.63 20.29 2.90
CA ALA A 205 -0.25 21.25 2.25
C ALA A 205 -0.03 21.39 0.74
N ASP A 206 1.21 21.21 0.27
CA ASP A 206 1.55 21.31 -1.16
C ASP A 206 0.96 20.16 -1.97
N CYS A 207 0.74 19.01 -1.31
CA CYS A 207 0.24 17.79 -1.95
C CYS A 207 -1.27 17.80 -2.23
N GLU A 208 -2.04 18.76 -1.70
CA GLU A 208 -3.49 18.94 -1.90
C GLU A 208 -4.28 17.63 -1.74
N TYR A 209 -4.07 16.97 -0.62
CA TYR A 209 -4.71 15.69 -0.35
C TYR A 209 -6.23 15.81 -0.19
N SER A 210 -6.95 14.88 -0.83
CA SER A 210 -8.38 14.63 -0.61
C SER A 210 -8.66 13.13 -0.66
N TYR A 211 -9.92 12.72 -0.60
CA TYR A 211 -10.29 11.31 -0.59
C TYR A 211 -9.70 10.56 -1.79
N ARG A 212 -8.71 9.69 -1.55
CA ARG A 212 -7.96 8.93 -2.57
C ARG A 212 -7.27 9.79 -3.63
N GLN A 213 -6.98 11.05 -3.33
CA GLN A 213 -6.39 12.01 -4.26
C GLN A 213 -5.19 12.73 -3.65
N SER A 214 -4.25 13.09 -4.52
CA SER A 214 -3.13 13.99 -4.27
C SER A 214 -2.69 14.63 -5.58
N LYS A 215 -1.86 15.67 -5.54
CA LYS A 215 -1.23 16.22 -6.75
C LYS A 215 -0.41 15.18 -7.52
N PHE A 216 0.17 14.19 -6.83
CA PHE A 216 0.91 13.09 -7.49
C PHE A 216 0.03 12.22 -8.40
N LYS A 217 -1.29 12.26 -8.27
CA LYS A 217 -2.23 11.59 -9.18
C LYS A 217 -2.71 12.47 -10.33
N HIS A 218 -2.50 13.78 -10.26
CA HIS A 218 -2.99 14.77 -11.20
C HIS A 218 -1.86 15.60 -11.82
N GLU A 219 -1.66 16.81 -11.33
CA GLU A 219 -0.70 17.78 -11.87
C GLU A 219 0.75 17.26 -11.86
N TRP A 220 1.13 16.50 -10.81
CA TRP A 220 2.48 15.95 -10.64
C TRP A 220 2.62 14.50 -11.11
N ARG A 221 1.59 13.96 -11.75
CA ARG A 221 1.61 12.60 -12.24
C ARG A 221 2.75 12.39 -13.22
N ASP A 222 3.49 11.30 -13.00
CA ASP A 222 4.65 10.88 -13.80
C ASP A 222 5.78 11.94 -13.89
N LYS A 223 5.82 12.91 -12.94
CA LYS A 223 6.84 13.97 -12.89
C LYS A 223 7.86 13.78 -11.77
N PHE A 224 7.56 12.97 -10.76
CA PHE A 224 8.40 12.83 -9.57
C PHE A 224 8.56 11.36 -9.17
N LEU A 225 9.78 10.97 -8.82
CA LEU A 225 10.09 9.70 -8.16
C LEU A 225 10.16 9.98 -6.65
N ILE A 226 9.15 9.56 -5.89
CA ILE A 226 9.19 9.69 -4.43
C ILE A 226 10.33 8.83 -3.89
N THR A 227 11.16 9.40 -3.02
CA THR A 227 12.33 8.75 -2.42
C THR A 227 12.14 8.47 -0.93
N SER A 228 11.45 9.36 -0.23
CA SER A 228 11.07 9.14 1.17
C SER A 228 9.80 9.90 1.56
N VAL A 229 9.18 9.46 2.65
CA VAL A 229 8.06 10.14 3.28
C VAL A 229 8.34 10.27 4.77
N THR A 230 8.18 11.48 5.29
CA THR A 230 8.25 11.77 6.72
C THR A 230 6.85 11.85 7.30
N TYR A 231 6.63 11.08 8.36
CA TYR A 231 5.35 11.03 9.07
C TYR A 231 5.49 11.67 10.45
N LYS A 232 4.48 12.46 10.83
CA LYS A 232 4.30 12.99 12.18
C LYS A 232 3.29 12.12 12.92
N LEU A 233 3.74 11.46 13.96
CA LEU A 233 2.96 10.58 14.83
C LEU A 233 2.62 11.30 16.15
N SER A 234 2.06 10.58 17.12
CA SER A 234 1.76 11.08 18.46
C SER A 234 2.32 10.16 19.53
N LYS A 235 2.76 10.71 20.66
CA LYS A 235 3.03 9.94 21.91
C LYS A 235 1.78 9.77 22.76
N THR A 236 0.70 10.51 22.45
CA THR A 236 -0.60 10.34 23.09
C THR A 236 -1.45 9.40 22.26
N TYR A 237 -1.92 8.32 22.88
CA TYR A 237 -2.76 7.34 22.22
C TYR A 237 -4.23 7.74 22.29
N GLU A 238 -4.81 8.02 21.15
CA GLU A 238 -6.23 8.36 20.95
C GLU A 238 -6.85 7.41 19.92
N PRO A 239 -7.42 6.26 20.34
CA PRO A 239 -7.92 5.27 19.40
C PRO A 239 -9.14 5.75 18.64
N ARG A 240 -9.14 5.59 17.31
CA ARG A 240 -10.28 5.87 16.43
C ARG A 240 -11.11 4.58 16.28
N LEU A 241 -12.24 4.49 17.01
CA LEU A 241 -13.05 3.27 17.11
C LEU A 241 -14.40 3.34 16.38
N ASP A 242 -14.80 4.53 15.93
CA ASP A 242 -16.18 4.79 15.47
C ASP A 242 -16.46 4.39 14.02
N TYR A 243 -15.46 3.83 13.32
CA TYR A 243 -15.62 3.43 11.93
C TYR A 243 -15.77 1.92 11.77
N GLY A 244 -16.81 1.52 11.03
CA GLY A 244 -17.06 0.10 10.72
C GLY A 244 -17.42 -0.72 11.96
N ASN A 245 -16.92 -1.97 11.99
CA ASN A 245 -17.26 -2.92 13.05
C ASN A 245 -16.21 -2.99 14.18
N ILE A 246 -15.35 -1.98 14.33
CA ILE A 246 -14.26 -2.02 15.31
C ILE A 246 -14.81 -2.16 16.72
N ARG A 247 -15.76 -1.31 17.13
CA ARG A 247 -16.37 -1.38 18.48
C ARG A 247 -17.04 -2.71 18.75
N ALA A 248 -17.76 -3.25 17.77
CA ALA A 248 -18.42 -4.55 17.92
C ALA A 248 -17.39 -5.68 18.09
N ALA A 249 -16.33 -5.70 17.28
CA ALA A 249 -15.28 -6.69 17.35
C ALA A 249 -14.43 -6.61 18.64
N LEU A 250 -14.27 -5.42 19.20
CA LEU A 250 -13.65 -5.21 20.51
C LEU A 250 -14.56 -5.73 21.63
N ALA A 251 -15.86 -5.40 21.58
CA ALA A 251 -16.85 -5.85 22.57
C ALA A 251 -16.98 -7.39 22.61
N GLU A 252 -16.97 -8.06 21.44
CA GLU A 252 -16.96 -9.52 21.33
C GLU A 252 -15.73 -10.16 22.04
N ARG A 253 -14.65 -9.40 22.21
CA ARG A 253 -13.42 -9.83 22.91
C ARG A 253 -13.36 -9.37 24.36
N GLY A 254 -14.37 -8.64 24.82
CA GLY A 254 -14.39 -8.05 26.16
C GLY A 254 -13.34 -6.94 26.36
N ILE A 255 -12.99 -6.22 25.29
CA ILE A 255 -12.00 -5.13 25.32
C ILE A 255 -12.73 -3.80 25.25
N ASP A 256 -12.79 -3.08 26.36
CA ASP A 256 -13.43 -1.74 26.42
C ASP A 256 -12.45 -0.60 26.06
N ASN A 257 -11.20 -0.73 26.46
CA ASN A 257 -10.14 0.27 26.24
C ASN A 257 -8.95 -0.41 25.58
N PRO A 258 -8.94 -0.55 24.25
CA PRO A 258 -7.89 -1.26 23.55
C PRO A 258 -6.56 -0.52 23.62
N THR A 259 -5.48 -1.23 23.78
CA THR A 259 -4.14 -0.75 23.46
C THR A 259 -3.97 -0.61 21.96
N ALA A 260 -2.95 0.11 21.49
CA ALA A 260 -2.63 0.22 20.07
C ALA A 260 -2.39 -1.16 19.40
N THR A 261 -1.74 -2.07 20.12
CA THR A 261 -1.51 -3.45 19.65
C THR A 261 -2.80 -4.23 19.50
N GLU A 262 -3.72 -4.13 20.47
CA GLU A 262 -5.02 -4.81 20.39
C GLU A 262 -5.89 -4.22 19.29
N LEU A 263 -5.89 -2.89 19.12
CA LEU A 263 -6.60 -2.23 18.00
C LEU A 263 -6.06 -2.70 16.66
N ARG A 264 -4.72 -2.69 16.47
CA ARG A 264 -4.07 -3.21 15.26
C ARG A 264 -4.48 -4.67 14.99
N GLN A 265 -4.49 -5.53 16.01
CA GLN A 265 -4.86 -6.93 15.86
C GLN A 265 -6.33 -7.08 15.45
N VAL A 266 -7.24 -6.33 16.09
CA VAL A 266 -8.67 -6.34 15.75
C VAL A 266 -8.90 -5.89 14.29
N ILE A 267 -8.24 -4.82 13.86
CA ILE A 267 -8.33 -4.34 12.48
C ILE A 267 -7.77 -5.38 11.51
N THR A 268 -6.66 -5.99 11.84
CA THR A 268 -6.05 -7.07 11.05
C THR A 268 -7.02 -8.23 10.85
N ASP A 269 -7.69 -8.67 11.92
CA ASP A 269 -8.63 -9.78 11.86
C ASP A 269 -9.90 -9.43 11.07
N ILE A 270 -10.44 -8.21 11.26
CA ILE A 270 -11.59 -7.72 10.48
C ILE A 270 -11.25 -7.70 8.98
N ARG A 271 -10.05 -7.21 8.62
CA ARG A 271 -9.62 -7.14 7.22
C ARG A 271 -9.41 -8.51 6.62
N ASN A 272 -8.70 -9.40 7.32
CA ASN A 272 -8.46 -10.78 6.87
C ASN A 272 -9.75 -11.59 6.73
N ALA A 273 -10.77 -11.30 7.55
CA ALA A 273 -12.08 -11.94 7.42
C ALA A 273 -12.85 -11.50 6.16
N LYS A 274 -12.63 -10.26 5.70
CA LYS A 274 -13.38 -9.64 4.59
C LYS A 274 -12.64 -9.61 3.26
N LEU A 275 -11.31 -9.49 3.27
CA LEU A 275 -10.51 -9.28 2.07
C LEU A 275 -9.73 -10.56 1.73
N PRO A 276 -9.59 -10.89 0.44
CA PRO A 276 -8.75 -12.01 0.02
C PRO A 276 -7.28 -11.63 0.15
N ASP A 277 -6.46 -12.57 0.62
CA ASP A 277 -5.00 -12.47 0.57
C ASP A 277 -4.55 -12.52 -0.91
N PRO A 278 -3.91 -11.47 -1.45
CA PRO A 278 -3.52 -11.43 -2.85
C PRO A 278 -2.47 -12.50 -3.21
N LYS A 279 -1.76 -13.06 -2.24
CA LYS A 279 -0.86 -14.20 -2.45
C LYS A 279 -1.59 -15.50 -2.74
N ARG A 280 -2.88 -15.58 -2.42
CA ARG A 280 -3.74 -16.76 -2.63
C ARG A 280 -4.73 -16.55 -3.76
N ILE A 281 -5.31 -15.37 -3.86
CA ILE A 281 -6.29 -14.98 -4.88
C ILE A 281 -5.92 -13.58 -5.34
N GLY A 282 -5.41 -13.46 -6.56
CA GLY A 282 -4.94 -12.20 -7.13
C GLY A 282 -6.04 -11.13 -7.08
N ASN A 283 -5.70 -9.94 -6.58
CA ASN A 283 -6.61 -8.79 -6.48
C ASN A 283 -5.82 -7.50 -6.22
N ALA A 284 -6.47 -6.35 -6.32
CA ALA A 284 -5.89 -5.04 -5.99
C ALA A 284 -6.72 -4.31 -4.91
N GLY A 285 -7.30 -5.05 -3.96
CA GLY A 285 -8.17 -4.49 -2.94
C GLY A 285 -9.51 -4.01 -3.50
N SER A 286 -10.03 -2.90 -2.97
CA SER A 286 -11.26 -2.28 -3.48
C SER A 286 -11.05 -1.79 -4.91
N PHE A 287 -11.83 -2.31 -5.85
CA PHE A 287 -11.65 -2.00 -7.26
C PHE A 287 -12.30 -0.68 -7.67
N PHE A 288 -13.42 -0.32 -7.04
CA PHE A 288 -14.17 0.89 -7.36
C PHE A 288 -14.14 1.90 -6.21
N MET A 289 -14.16 3.18 -6.56
CA MET A 289 -14.43 4.26 -5.62
C MET A 289 -15.89 4.26 -5.21
N ASN A 290 -16.15 4.67 -3.97
CA ASN A 290 -17.52 4.94 -3.54
C ASN A 290 -17.96 6.27 -4.17
N PRO A 291 -19.05 6.29 -4.97
CA PRO A 291 -19.52 7.51 -5.59
C PRO A 291 -20.09 8.49 -4.57
N ILE A 292 -19.87 9.77 -4.84
CA ILE A 292 -20.52 10.88 -4.14
C ILE A 292 -21.64 11.37 -5.05
N VAL A 293 -22.84 11.44 -4.53
CA VAL A 293 -24.05 11.86 -5.25
C VAL A 293 -24.71 13.04 -4.55
N SER A 294 -25.60 13.76 -5.25
CA SER A 294 -26.41 14.76 -4.60
C SER A 294 -27.37 14.14 -3.55
N LYS A 295 -27.70 14.93 -2.55
CA LYS A 295 -28.66 14.50 -1.52
C LYS A 295 -30.02 14.13 -2.10
N ASP A 296 -30.46 14.83 -3.14
CA ASP A 296 -31.71 14.52 -3.84
C ASP A 296 -31.66 13.12 -4.48
N LYS A 297 -30.53 12.80 -5.14
CA LYS A 297 -30.34 11.46 -5.74
C LYS A 297 -30.28 10.38 -4.67
N TYR A 298 -29.65 10.63 -3.53
CA TYR A 298 -29.67 9.71 -2.41
C TYR A 298 -31.11 9.49 -1.89
N LEU A 299 -31.88 10.56 -1.67
CA LEU A 299 -33.27 10.47 -1.17
C LEU A 299 -34.18 9.72 -2.14
N GLU A 300 -34.03 9.96 -3.46
CA GLU A 300 -34.73 9.20 -4.49
C GLU A 300 -34.50 7.69 -4.36
N LEU A 301 -33.23 7.28 -4.15
CA LEU A 301 -32.87 5.88 -4.01
C LEU A 301 -33.27 5.31 -2.64
N ALA A 302 -33.11 6.06 -1.57
CA ALA A 302 -33.48 5.64 -0.21
C ALA A 302 -34.98 5.35 -0.07
N ALA A 303 -35.82 6.04 -0.85
CA ALA A 303 -37.24 5.74 -0.92
C ALA A 303 -37.57 4.38 -1.58
N GLN A 304 -36.64 3.85 -2.41
CA GLN A 304 -36.79 2.56 -3.10
C GLN A 304 -36.06 1.43 -2.36
N TYR A 305 -35.00 1.74 -1.65
CA TYR A 305 -34.14 0.75 -0.97
C TYR A 305 -34.09 1.05 0.53
N GLU A 306 -34.95 0.43 1.29
CA GLU A 306 -35.00 0.60 2.74
C GLU A 306 -33.64 0.22 3.38
N GLY A 307 -33.14 1.08 4.28
CA GLY A 307 -31.88 0.85 4.97
C GLY A 307 -30.63 0.97 4.07
N MET A 308 -30.73 1.67 2.92
CA MET A 308 -29.59 1.90 2.05
C MET A 308 -28.45 2.58 2.81
N PRO A 309 -27.23 1.97 2.84
CA PRO A 309 -26.09 2.53 3.54
C PRO A 309 -25.57 3.79 2.83
N HIS A 310 -25.23 4.80 3.63
CA HIS A 310 -24.63 6.05 3.13
C HIS A 310 -23.71 6.68 4.16
N TYR A 311 -22.94 7.67 3.72
CA TYR A 311 -22.09 8.52 4.57
C TYR A 311 -22.29 9.95 4.12
N THR A 312 -22.76 10.82 5.02
CA THR A 312 -22.91 12.25 4.75
C THR A 312 -21.54 12.90 4.56
N ILE A 313 -21.35 13.59 3.44
CA ILE A 313 -20.13 14.34 3.13
C ILE A 313 -20.29 15.80 3.56
N ASP A 314 -21.41 16.42 3.16
CA ASP A 314 -21.83 17.77 3.50
C ASP A 314 -23.35 17.87 3.42
N ASP A 315 -23.88 19.10 3.48
CA ASP A 315 -25.33 19.33 3.45
C ASP A 315 -25.98 18.91 2.13
N ASP A 316 -25.23 18.89 1.03
CA ASP A 316 -25.72 18.66 -0.33
C ASP A 316 -25.30 17.30 -0.91
N HIS A 317 -24.37 16.57 -0.26
CA HIS A 317 -23.76 15.38 -0.84
C HIS A 317 -23.73 14.18 0.13
N GLU A 318 -24.02 13.02 -0.44
CA GLU A 318 -23.93 11.71 0.23
C GLU A 318 -23.00 10.78 -0.54
N LYS A 319 -22.21 9.98 0.19
CA LYS A 319 -21.36 8.93 -0.38
C LYS A 319 -22.04 7.58 -0.20
N ILE A 320 -22.26 6.87 -1.31
CA ILE A 320 -22.89 5.56 -1.34
C ILE A 320 -21.82 4.48 -1.49
N PRO A 321 -21.84 3.41 -0.65
CA PRO A 321 -20.90 2.30 -0.82
C PRO A 321 -21.09 1.58 -2.16
N ALA A 322 -20.11 1.63 -3.05
CA ALA A 322 -20.15 0.93 -4.34
C ALA A 322 -20.30 -0.57 -4.15
N GLY A 323 -19.69 -1.15 -3.12
CA GLY A 323 -19.83 -2.57 -2.80
C GLY A 323 -21.28 -2.99 -2.52
N TRP A 324 -22.09 -2.12 -1.90
CA TRP A 324 -23.51 -2.39 -1.69
C TRP A 324 -24.26 -2.39 -3.03
N MET A 325 -24.02 -1.41 -3.91
CA MET A 325 -24.67 -1.36 -5.23
C MET A 325 -24.33 -2.58 -6.09
N ILE A 326 -23.07 -2.98 -6.10
CA ILE A 326 -22.57 -4.17 -6.83
C ILE A 326 -23.25 -5.44 -6.28
N ASP A 327 -23.38 -5.53 -4.96
CA ASP A 327 -24.10 -6.64 -4.30
C ASP A 327 -25.59 -6.65 -4.66
N GLN A 328 -26.25 -5.49 -4.67
CA GLN A 328 -27.64 -5.36 -5.10
C GLN A 328 -27.86 -5.71 -6.58
N CYS A 329 -26.84 -5.58 -7.43
CA CYS A 329 -26.84 -6.12 -8.80
C CYS A 329 -26.59 -7.64 -8.84
N GLY A 330 -26.36 -8.26 -7.67
CA GLY A 330 -26.18 -9.70 -7.53
C GLY A 330 -24.81 -10.20 -8.01
N TRP A 331 -23.78 -9.36 -8.01
CA TRP A 331 -22.44 -9.72 -8.44
C TRP A 331 -21.59 -10.40 -7.37
N ARG A 332 -21.92 -10.30 -6.09
CA ARG A 332 -21.15 -10.93 -5.01
C ARG A 332 -20.99 -12.43 -5.25
N GLY A 333 -19.73 -12.90 -5.29
CA GLY A 333 -19.40 -14.30 -5.50
C GLY A 333 -19.61 -14.81 -6.94
N LYS A 334 -19.99 -13.95 -7.90
CA LYS A 334 -20.11 -14.33 -9.31
C LYS A 334 -18.82 -14.17 -10.06
N ALA A 335 -18.67 -14.96 -11.10
CA ALA A 335 -17.55 -14.93 -12.03
C ALA A 335 -18.01 -14.63 -13.45
N LEU A 336 -17.13 -14.00 -14.23
CA LEU A 336 -17.22 -13.84 -15.67
C LEU A 336 -15.91 -14.36 -16.26
N GLY A 337 -15.91 -15.58 -16.77
CA GLY A 337 -14.69 -16.28 -17.17
C GLY A 337 -13.77 -16.56 -15.95
N ASN A 338 -12.50 -16.15 -16.08
CA ASN A 338 -11.49 -16.32 -15.03
C ASN A 338 -11.40 -15.12 -14.06
N ALA A 339 -12.15 -14.06 -14.28
CA ALA A 339 -12.30 -12.95 -13.36
C ALA A 339 -13.60 -13.09 -12.56
N GLY A 340 -13.62 -12.60 -11.32
CA GLY A 340 -14.81 -12.70 -10.47
C GLY A 340 -14.89 -11.57 -9.45
N VAL A 341 -16.03 -11.54 -8.73
CA VAL A 341 -16.28 -10.68 -7.58
C VAL A 341 -16.15 -11.52 -6.32
N TYR A 342 -15.34 -11.05 -5.37
CA TYR A 342 -15.06 -11.81 -4.16
C TYR A 342 -16.34 -12.05 -3.32
N GLU A 343 -16.51 -13.27 -2.83
CA GLU A 343 -17.71 -13.70 -2.13
C GLU A 343 -18.00 -12.97 -0.81
N LYS A 344 -16.97 -12.47 -0.13
CA LYS A 344 -17.10 -11.76 1.15
C LYS A 344 -17.11 -10.25 1.02
N GLN A 345 -16.69 -9.71 -0.13
CA GLN A 345 -16.65 -8.27 -0.38
C GLN A 345 -16.86 -7.96 -1.87
N ALA A 346 -18.07 -7.50 -2.20
CA ALA A 346 -18.44 -7.22 -3.59
C ALA A 346 -17.61 -6.09 -4.27
N LEU A 347 -16.87 -5.29 -3.48
CA LEU A 347 -16.00 -4.24 -4.01
C LEU A 347 -14.67 -4.77 -4.54
N VAL A 348 -14.33 -6.04 -4.27
CA VAL A 348 -13.05 -6.65 -4.64
C VAL A 348 -13.24 -7.55 -5.85
N LEU A 349 -12.62 -7.16 -6.98
CA LEU A 349 -12.48 -8.03 -8.13
C LEU A 349 -11.27 -8.94 -7.96
N VAL A 350 -11.39 -10.18 -8.40
CA VAL A 350 -10.39 -11.23 -8.18
C VAL A 350 -10.03 -11.97 -9.46
N ASN A 351 -8.77 -12.39 -9.54
CA ASN A 351 -8.27 -13.36 -10.50
C ASN A 351 -8.46 -14.76 -9.92
N LEU A 352 -9.37 -15.53 -10.49
CA LEU A 352 -9.70 -16.89 -10.05
C LEU A 352 -8.69 -17.95 -10.54
N GLY A 353 -7.66 -17.49 -11.25
CA GLY A 353 -6.61 -18.30 -11.85
C GLY A 353 -6.61 -18.17 -13.36
N GLY A 354 -5.51 -17.65 -13.91
CA GLY A 354 -5.34 -17.46 -15.36
C GLY A 354 -6.17 -16.34 -16.00
N ALA A 355 -6.76 -15.42 -15.21
CA ALA A 355 -7.39 -14.24 -15.78
C ALA A 355 -6.34 -13.33 -16.41
N THR A 356 -6.66 -12.80 -17.58
CA THR A 356 -5.94 -11.69 -18.20
C THR A 356 -6.45 -10.36 -17.67
N GLY A 357 -5.66 -9.29 -17.85
CA GLY A 357 -6.14 -7.95 -17.50
C GLY A 357 -7.41 -7.56 -18.28
N SER A 358 -7.54 -8.00 -19.53
CA SER A 358 -8.74 -7.79 -20.35
C SER A 358 -9.98 -8.47 -19.76
N ASP A 359 -9.85 -9.66 -19.17
CA ASP A 359 -10.97 -10.33 -18.50
C ASP A 359 -11.48 -9.50 -17.31
N VAL A 360 -10.54 -8.92 -16.53
CA VAL A 360 -10.90 -8.06 -15.39
C VAL A 360 -11.53 -6.75 -15.85
N VAL A 361 -11.02 -6.14 -16.94
CA VAL A 361 -11.62 -4.94 -17.53
C VAL A 361 -13.05 -5.24 -18.01
N HIS A 362 -13.27 -6.35 -18.71
CA HIS A 362 -14.60 -6.74 -19.16
C HIS A 362 -15.58 -6.95 -18.02
N LEU A 363 -15.14 -7.61 -16.92
CA LEU A 363 -15.94 -7.73 -15.70
C LEU A 363 -16.25 -6.35 -15.09
N CYS A 364 -15.26 -5.45 -15.03
CA CYS A 364 -15.42 -4.10 -14.51
C CYS A 364 -16.49 -3.32 -15.30
N GLU A 365 -16.40 -3.31 -16.64
CA GLU A 365 -17.35 -2.62 -17.53
C GLU A 365 -18.76 -3.19 -17.41
N THR A 366 -18.90 -4.52 -17.30
CA THR A 366 -20.18 -5.16 -17.08
C THR A 366 -20.82 -4.73 -15.76
N ILE A 367 -20.06 -4.70 -14.68
CA ILE A 367 -20.52 -4.22 -13.37
C ILE A 367 -20.92 -2.73 -13.42
N GLN A 368 -20.12 -1.89 -14.09
CA GLN A 368 -20.42 -0.47 -14.26
C GLN A 368 -21.75 -0.27 -15.00
N HIS A 369 -21.97 -1.03 -16.08
CA HIS A 369 -23.21 -1.02 -16.83
C HIS A 369 -24.42 -1.37 -15.94
N ASP A 370 -24.36 -2.50 -15.22
CA ASP A 370 -25.46 -2.98 -14.39
C ASP A 370 -25.78 -2.02 -13.25
N VAL A 371 -24.76 -1.42 -12.62
CA VAL A 371 -24.94 -0.42 -11.55
C VAL A 371 -25.59 0.85 -12.13
N LYS A 372 -25.13 1.31 -13.31
CA LYS A 372 -25.70 2.48 -13.98
C LYS A 372 -27.17 2.23 -14.39
N GLU A 373 -27.48 1.07 -14.94
CA GLU A 373 -28.85 0.69 -15.31
C GLU A 373 -29.78 0.65 -14.09
N LYS A 374 -29.30 0.05 -12.98
CA LYS A 374 -30.13 -0.16 -11.81
C LYS A 374 -30.33 1.10 -10.95
N PHE A 375 -29.29 1.91 -10.77
CA PHE A 375 -29.29 3.04 -9.83
C PHE A 375 -29.19 4.42 -10.50
N GLY A 376 -28.86 4.46 -11.81
CA GLY A 376 -28.56 5.70 -12.51
C GLY A 376 -27.28 6.37 -12.01
N ILE A 377 -26.36 5.61 -11.38
CA ILE A 377 -25.09 6.09 -10.82
C ILE A 377 -23.95 5.45 -11.58
N GLU A 378 -22.97 6.26 -11.99
CA GLU A 378 -21.72 5.77 -12.55
C GLU A 378 -20.72 5.52 -11.43
N ILE A 379 -20.09 4.34 -11.44
CA ILE A 379 -18.97 4.00 -10.56
C ILE A 379 -17.68 3.92 -11.37
N HIS A 380 -16.58 4.36 -10.75
CA HIS A 380 -15.29 4.43 -11.43
C HIS A 380 -14.23 3.58 -10.71
N PRO A 381 -13.31 2.95 -11.47
CA PRO A 381 -12.19 2.24 -10.85
C PRO A 381 -11.33 3.15 -9.97
N GLU A 382 -10.97 2.67 -8.79
CA GLU A 382 -9.89 3.22 -7.97
C GLU A 382 -8.54 2.65 -8.42
N VAL A 383 -8.56 1.42 -8.93
CA VAL A 383 -7.39 0.71 -9.43
C VAL A 383 -6.88 1.36 -10.73
N ASN A 384 -5.56 1.55 -10.80
CA ASN A 384 -4.91 2.07 -12.00
C ASN A 384 -4.85 0.99 -13.08
N VAL A 385 -5.54 1.18 -14.18
CA VAL A 385 -5.52 0.31 -15.38
C VAL A 385 -4.40 0.77 -16.32
N ARG A 386 -3.52 -0.14 -16.77
CA ARG A 386 -2.38 0.13 -17.63
C ARG A 386 -2.25 -0.94 -18.72
#